data_14960091ac70139ee45bce23bf502cea
#
_entry.id   14960091ac70139ee45bce23bf502cea
#
_cell.length_a   1.000
_cell.length_b   1.000
_cell.length_c   1.000
_cell.angle_alpha   90.00
_cell.angle_beta   90.00
_cell.angle_gamma   90.00
#
_symmetry.space_group_name_H-M   'P 1'
#
loop_
_entity.id
_entity.type
_entity.pdbx_description
1 polymer ?
#
loop_
_entity_poly.entity_id
_entity_poly.type
_entity_poly.pdbx_seq_one_letter_code
_entity_poly.pdbx_strand_id
1 'polypeptide(L)'
;MKFTIREAETLEDALAAEELQVAAWGFSDREVVPHSSMIVARHTGGLVALAFADGKPAGFVYGLAACEGDRRWMHSHMLAVRPEFQGSGIAPALKWYQRDWSLKKGFPLVTWTFDPLLTKNARLNLGKLGAYADTYYEDFYGVRTGLYAGLPADRLYVKWELEHPGSGSAPAASSRRPPSPRASP
;
A
#
# COMPACT_ATOMS: atom_id res chain seq x y z
N MET A 1 18.09 8.64 3.84
CA MET A 1 17.16 8.80 4.98
C MET A 1 16.92 7.42 5.57
N LYS A 2 16.90 7.28 6.90
CA LYS A 2 16.56 6.02 7.57
C LYS A 2 15.06 5.99 7.85
N PHE A 3 14.42 4.87 7.58
CA PHE A 3 13.02 4.62 7.91
C PHE A 3 12.83 3.16 8.32
N THR A 4 11.76 2.88 9.04
CA THR A 4 11.34 1.53 9.45
C THR A 4 9.93 1.27 8.94
N ILE A 5 9.60 0.00 8.69
CA ILE A 5 8.24 -0.41 8.30
C ILE A 5 7.78 -1.49 9.27
N ARG A 6 6.54 -1.37 9.73
CA ARG A 6 5.87 -2.39 10.55
C ARG A 6 4.37 -2.44 10.26
N GLU A 7 3.73 -3.53 10.65
CA GLU A 7 2.27 -3.59 10.67
C GLU A 7 1.69 -2.54 11.63
N ALA A 8 0.50 -2.04 11.29
CA ALA A 8 -0.30 -1.25 12.20
C ALA A 8 -0.83 -2.16 13.32
N GLU A 9 -0.63 -1.82 14.58
CA GLU A 9 -1.04 -2.64 15.71
C GLU A 9 -2.04 -1.92 16.62
N THR A 10 -1.97 -0.61 16.69
CA THR A 10 -2.74 0.23 17.61
C THR A 10 -3.81 1.06 16.89
N LEU A 11 -4.68 1.68 17.67
CA LEU A 11 -5.64 2.66 17.16
C LEU A 11 -4.91 3.88 16.58
N GLU A 12 -3.84 4.33 17.23
CA GLU A 12 -3.04 5.47 16.78
C GLU A 12 -2.41 5.19 15.41
N ASP A 13 -1.98 3.96 15.15
CA ASP A 13 -1.49 3.57 13.83
C ASP A 13 -2.59 3.66 12.75
N ALA A 14 -3.80 3.22 13.08
CA ALA A 14 -4.92 3.28 12.14
C ALA A 14 -5.36 4.74 11.87
N LEU A 15 -5.37 5.59 12.90
CA LEU A 15 -5.61 7.03 12.76
C LEU A 15 -4.51 7.72 11.95
N ALA A 16 -3.25 7.34 12.16
CA ALA A 16 -2.15 7.86 11.36
C ALA A 16 -2.28 7.49 9.87
N ALA A 17 -2.85 6.32 9.55
CA ALA A 17 -3.14 5.93 8.17
C ALA A 17 -4.28 6.76 7.55
N GLU A 18 -5.27 7.21 8.34
CA GLU A 18 -6.27 8.20 7.88
C GLU A 18 -5.61 9.54 7.54
N GLU A 19 -4.80 10.08 8.45
CA GLU A 19 -4.09 11.35 8.23
C GLU A 19 -3.17 11.28 7.00
N LEU A 20 -2.54 10.15 6.76
CA LEU A 20 -1.70 9.95 5.57
C LEU A 20 -2.49 10.01 4.26
N GLN A 21 -3.77 9.61 4.24
CA GLN A 21 -4.63 9.76 3.07
C GLN A 21 -4.90 11.23 2.76
N VAL A 22 -5.25 12.00 3.78
CA VAL A 22 -5.46 13.46 3.65
C VAL A 22 -4.18 14.15 3.19
N ALA A 23 -3.05 13.85 3.83
CA ALA A 23 -1.76 14.45 3.50
C ALA A 23 -1.29 14.14 2.07
N ALA A 24 -1.55 12.93 1.57
CA ALA A 24 -1.07 12.48 0.26
C ALA A 24 -1.98 12.89 -0.90
N TRP A 25 -3.29 12.93 -0.68
CA TRP A 25 -4.28 13.10 -1.76
C TRP A 25 -5.23 14.29 -1.57
N GLY A 26 -5.22 14.95 -0.41
CA GLY A 26 -6.15 16.04 -0.10
C GLY A 26 -7.60 15.57 0.03
N PHE A 27 -7.81 14.33 0.46
CA PHE A 27 -9.14 13.75 0.62
C PHE A 27 -9.96 14.52 1.67
N SER A 28 -11.24 14.69 1.36
CA SER A 28 -12.24 15.11 2.34
C SER A 28 -12.64 13.92 3.23
N ASP A 29 -13.32 14.19 4.34
CA ASP A 29 -13.79 13.15 5.27
C ASP A 29 -14.63 12.04 4.62
N ARG A 30 -15.32 12.37 3.50
CA ARG A 30 -16.12 11.38 2.76
C ARG A 30 -15.31 10.42 1.91
N GLU A 31 -14.06 10.77 1.61
CA GLU A 31 -13.19 10.02 0.70
C GLU A 31 -12.17 9.17 1.46
N VAL A 32 -11.91 9.54 2.71
CA VAL A 32 -10.99 8.81 3.58
C VAL A 32 -11.57 7.45 3.91
N VAL A 33 -10.78 6.39 3.70
CA VAL A 33 -11.11 5.07 4.24
C VAL A 33 -10.94 5.15 5.77
N PRO A 34 -12.02 4.96 6.55
CA PRO A 34 -11.95 5.16 7.99
C PRO A 34 -11.08 4.12 8.68
N HIS A 35 -10.43 4.51 9.76
CA HIS A 35 -9.58 3.64 10.58
C HIS A 35 -10.30 2.36 10.99
N SER A 36 -11.60 2.42 11.27
CA SER A 36 -12.41 1.24 11.61
C SER A 36 -12.40 0.18 10.50
N SER A 37 -12.50 0.59 9.23
CA SER A 37 -12.40 -0.32 8.08
C SER A 37 -11.01 -0.94 7.96
N MET A 38 -9.95 -0.19 8.23
CA MET A 38 -8.58 -0.69 8.22
C MET A 38 -8.32 -1.68 9.38
N ILE A 39 -8.90 -1.43 10.56
CA ILE A 39 -8.86 -2.36 11.69
C ILE A 39 -9.56 -3.67 11.33
N VAL A 40 -10.79 -3.61 10.78
CA VAL A 40 -11.53 -4.79 10.35
C VAL A 40 -10.75 -5.57 9.29
N ALA A 41 -10.20 -4.89 8.28
CA ALA A 41 -9.41 -5.55 7.24
C ALA A 41 -8.23 -6.35 7.81
N ARG A 42 -7.51 -5.81 8.80
CA ARG A 42 -6.43 -6.55 9.50
C ARG A 42 -6.93 -7.82 10.18
N HIS A 43 -8.07 -7.76 10.84
CA HIS A 43 -8.67 -8.91 11.52
C HIS A 43 -9.23 -9.96 10.55
N THR A 44 -9.51 -9.57 9.30
CA THR A 44 -10.05 -10.46 8.26
C THR A 44 -9.01 -10.89 7.20
N GLY A 45 -7.72 -10.78 7.53
CA GLY A 45 -6.64 -11.28 6.69
C GLY A 45 -6.04 -10.25 5.72
N GLY A 46 -6.43 -8.97 5.84
CA GLY A 46 -5.81 -7.87 5.12
C GLY A 46 -4.55 -7.34 5.81
N LEU A 47 -3.87 -6.40 5.18
CA LEU A 47 -2.67 -5.74 5.66
C LEU A 47 -2.87 -4.24 5.79
N VAL A 48 -2.48 -3.68 6.91
CA VAL A 48 -2.15 -2.25 7.05
C VAL A 48 -0.75 -2.16 7.61
N ALA A 49 0.18 -1.54 6.89
CA ALA A 49 1.54 -1.32 7.37
C ALA A 49 1.95 0.14 7.16
N LEU A 50 2.70 0.68 8.12
CA LEU A 50 3.20 2.05 8.11
C LEU A 50 4.71 2.08 7.98
N ALA A 51 5.19 3.08 7.26
CA ALA A 51 6.59 3.48 7.26
C ALA A 51 6.76 4.68 8.20
N PHE A 52 7.79 4.63 9.03
CA PHE A 52 8.15 5.69 9.97
C PHE A 52 9.53 6.24 9.60
N ALA A 53 9.61 7.57 9.40
CA ALA A 53 10.85 8.29 9.22
C ALA A 53 11.02 9.25 10.40
N ASP A 54 12.18 9.20 11.06
CA ASP A 54 12.47 10.00 12.26
C ASP A 54 11.37 9.91 13.33
N GLY A 55 10.80 8.70 13.50
CA GLY A 55 9.73 8.39 14.45
C GLY A 55 8.33 8.87 14.05
N LYS A 56 8.16 9.51 12.88
CA LYS A 56 6.87 10.02 12.39
C LYS A 56 6.31 9.14 11.28
N PRO A 57 4.98 8.94 11.19
CA PRO A 57 4.34 8.26 10.06
C PRO A 57 4.62 9.00 8.76
N ALA A 58 5.32 8.34 7.84
CA ALA A 58 5.78 8.90 6.56
C ALA A 58 5.04 8.33 5.35
N GLY A 59 4.43 7.15 5.49
CA GLY A 59 3.65 6.50 4.45
C GLY A 59 2.99 5.23 4.96
N PHE A 60 2.06 4.70 4.18
CA PHE A 60 1.38 3.45 4.51
C PHE A 60 1.03 2.64 3.25
N VAL A 61 0.80 1.36 3.44
CA VAL A 61 0.18 0.46 2.47
C VAL A 61 -1.01 -0.22 3.13
N TYR A 62 -2.12 -0.30 2.39
CA TYR A 62 -3.34 -0.97 2.80
C TYR A 62 -3.75 -1.98 1.74
N GLY A 63 -4.02 -3.22 2.15
CA GLY A 63 -4.45 -4.29 1.29
C GLY A 63 -5.55 -5.13 1.90
N LEU A 64 -6.42 -5.62 1.03
CA LEU A 64 -7.57 -6.46 1.33
C LEU A 64 -7.28 -7.90 0.92
N ALA A 65 -7.63 -8.87 1.78
CA ALA A 65 -7.69 -10.26 1.36
C ALA A 65 -8.84 -10.44 0.37
N ALA A 66 -8.55 -11.05 -0.77
CA ALA A 66 -9.53 -11.31 -1.82
C ALA A 66 -9.56 -12.81 -2.14
N CYS A 67 -10.74 -13.31 -2.51
CA CYS A 67 -10.93 -14.69 -2.93
C CYS A 67 -11.99 -14.81 -4.02
N GLU A 68 -11.82 -15.80 -4.88
CA GLU A 68 -12.79 -16.24 -5.88
C GLU A 68 -12.66 -17.76 -6.04
N GLY A 69 -13.64 -18.50 -5.57
CA GLY A 69 -13.53 -19.95 -5.43
C GLY A 69 -12.36 -20.32 -4.51
N ASP A 70 -11.46 -21.17 -4.98
CA ASP A 70 -10.26 -21.58 -4.25
C ASP A 70 -9.06 -20.63 -4.43
N ARG A 71 -9.18 -19.63 -5.30
CA ARG A 71 -8.11 -18.67 -5.56
C ARG A 71 -8.12 -17.59 -4.49
N ARG A 72 -6.97 -17.32 -3.92
CA ARG A 72 -6.78 -16.25 -2.93
C ARG A 72 -5.63 -15.34 -3.34
N TRP A 73 -5.81 -14.05 -3.15
CA TRP A 73 -4.77 -13.05 -3.43
C TRP A 73 -4.92 -11.83 -2.50
N MET A 74 -3.91 -10.98 -2.48
CA MET A 74 -3.96 -9.69 -1.80
C MET A 74 -4.33 -8.60 -2.81
N HIS A 75 -5.41 -7.84 -2.57
CA HIS A 75 -5.68 -6.62 -3.32
C HIS A 75 -5.09 -5.42 -2.59
N SER A 76 -4.02 -4.83 -3.14
CA SER A 76 -3.37 -3.63 -2.59
C SER A 76 -4.22 -2.42 -2.90
N HIS A 77 -5.05 -1.99 -1.95
CA HIS A 77 -6.03 -0.95 -2.16
C HIS A 77 -5.43 0.46 -2.16
N MET A 78 -4.54 0.75 -1.20
CA MET A 78 -3.93 2.07 -1.06
C MET A 78 -2.42 1.97 -0.79
N LEU A 79 -1.68 2.93 -1.34
CA LEU A 79 -0.27 3.17 -1.06
C LEU A 79 -0.05 4.67 -1.08
N ALA A 80 0.28 5.27 0.04
CA ALA A 80 0.57 6.68 0.15
C ALA A 80 1.91 6.95 0.84
N VAL A 81 2.55 8.05 0.44
CA VAL A 81 3.73 8.61 1.08
C VAL A 81 3.51 10.10 1.19
N ARG A 82 3.73 10.67 2.37
CA ARG A 82 3.64 12.13 2.58
C ARG A 82 4.48 12.87 1.55
N PRO A 83 4.02 14.04 1.05
CA PRO A 83 4.71 14.80 0.02
C PRO A 83 6.19 15.04 0.32
N GLU A 84 6.54 15.40 1.55
CA GLU A 84 7.91 15.67 2.00
C GLU A 84 8.83 14.45 1.98
N PHE A 85 8.28 13.24 1.96
CA PHE A 85 9.03 11.99 1.91
C PHE A 85 8.97 11.29 0.53
N GLN A 86 8.32 11.90 -0.46
CA GLN A 86 8.30 11.35 -1.81
C GLN A 86 9.71 11.30 -2.42
N GLY A 87 9.99 10.26 -3.20
CA GLY A 87 11.32 10.03 -3.76
C GLY A 87 12.36 9.40 -2.82
N SER A 88 12.04 9.24 -1.52
CA SER A 88 12.94 8.67 -0.51
C SER A 88 13.13 7.15 -0.54
N GLY A 89 12.38 6.44 -1.39
CA GLY A 89 12.39 4.97 -1.44
C GLY A 89 11.33 4.29 -0.56
N ILE A 90 10.52 5.04 0.20
CA ILE A 90 9.47 4.48 1.07
C ILE A 90 8.41 3.71 0.28
N ALA A 91 7.91 4.27 -0.84
CA ALA A 91 6.86 3.61 -1.62
C ALA A 91 7.29 2.21 -2.15
N PRO A 92 8.43 2.04 -2.82
CA PRO A 92 8.89 0.70 -3.19
C PRO A 92 9.12 -0.20 -1.97
N ALA A 93 9.67 0.32 -0.87
CA ALA A 93 9.90 -0.47 0.34
C ALA A 93 8.60 -0.98 0.97
N LEU A 94 7.53 -0.18 1.00
CA LEU A 94 6.20 -0.60 1.44
C LEU A 94 5.62 -1.71 0.54
N LYS A 95 5.85 -1.64 -0.79
CA LYS A 95 5.43 -2.70 -1.71
C LYS A 95 6.20 -4.00 -1.49
N TRP A 96 7.50 -3.93 -1.25
CA TRP A 96 8.30 -5.11 -0.91
C TRP A 96 7.91 -5.71 0.44
N TYR A 97 7.62 -4.87 1.44
CA TYR A 97 7.08 -5.32 2.71
C TYR A 97 5.74 -6.06 2.51
N GLN A 98 4.82 -5.48 1.71
CA GLN A 98 3.54 -6.09 1.37
C GLN A 98 3.73 -7.43 0.67
N ARG A 99 4.69 -7.55 -0.27
CA ARG A 99 5.03 -8.81 -0.94
C ARG A 99 5.44 -9.89 0.06
N ASP A 100 6.43 -9.58 0.89
CA ASP A 100 6.97 -10.56 1.84
C ASP A 100 5.91 -10.98 2.86
N TRP A 101 5.09 -10.05 3.29
CA TRP A 101 3.94 -10.34 4.15
C TRP A 101 2.92 -11.22 3.44
N SER A 102 2.57 -10.92 2.19
CA SER A 102 1.61 -11.68 1.38
C SER A 102 2.06 -13.13 1.19
N LEU A 103 3.32 -13.35 0.85
CA LEU A 103 3.90 -14.69 0.71
C LEU A 103 3.81 -15.47 2.04
N LYS A 104 4.15 -14.85 3.17
CA LYS A 104 4.02 -15.47 4.50
C LYS A 104 2.59 -15.87 4.86
N LYS A 105 1.59 -15.15 4.31
CA LYS A 105 0.16 -15.43 4.51
C LYS A 105 -0.42 -16.37 3.44
N GLY A 106 0.40 -16.86 2.50
CA GLY A 106 -0.01 -17.77 1.44
C GLY A 106 -0.78 -17.10 0.30
N PHE A 107 -0.56 -15.80 0.07
CA PHE A 107 -1.05 -15.11 -1.11
C PHE A 107 0.04 -15.10 -2.18
N PRO A 108 -0.11 -15.85 -3.28
CA PRO A 108 0.90 -15.90 -4.35
C PRO A 108 0.84 -14.71 -5.30
N LEU A 109 -0.22 -13.91 -5.20
CA LEU A 109 -0.52 -12.81 -6.12
C LEU A 109 -0.91 -11.55 -5.33
N VAL A 110 -0.39 -10.40 -5.75
CA VAL A 110 -0.87 -9.08 -5.33
C VAL A 110 -1.42 -8.35 -6.55
N THR A 111 -2.61 -7.77 -6.41
CA THR A 111 -3.26 -6.98 -7.47
C THR A 111 -3.53 -5.57 -6.99
N TRP A 112 -3.63 -4.62 -7.92
CA TRP A 112 -4.11 -3.25 -7.66
C TRP A 112 -4.50 -2.56 -8.94
N THR A 113 -5.02 -1.35 -8.83
CA THR A 113 -5.26 -0.48 -9.97
C THR A 113 -4.40 0.78 -9.88
N PHE A 114 -3.98 1.33 -11.01
CA PHE A 114 -3.35 2.64 -11.04
C PHE A 114 -3.79 3.45 -12.27
N ASP A 115 -3.66 4.76 -12.16
CA ASP A 115 -3.95 5.71 -13.24
C ASP A 115 -2.86 5.62 -14.32
N PRO A 116 -3.21 5.22 -15.57
CA PRO A 116 -2.25 5.05 -16.66
C PRO A 116 -1.49 6.34 -17.02
N LEU A 117 -2.05 7.50 -16.72
CA LEU A 117 -1.42 8.80 -17.00
C LEU A 117 -0.33 9.16 -15.99
N LEU A 118 -0.25 8.46 -14.85
CA LEU A 118 0.77 8.71 -13.83
C LEU A 118 2.05 7.90 -14.10
N THR A 119 2.96 8.46 -14.88
CA THR A 119 4.24 7.84 -15.25
C THR A 119 5.06 7.34 -14.05
N LYS A 120 5.01 8.03 -12.90
CA LYS A 120 5.66 7.60 -11.66
C LYS A 120 5.15 6.24 -11.20
N ASN A 121 3.83 6.01 -11.32
CA ASN A 121 3.20 4.73 -10.95
C ASN A 121 3.58 3.63 -11.94
N ALA A 122 3.53 3.91 -13.24
CA ALA A 122 3.97 2.95 -14.26
C ALA A 122 5.44 2.53 -14.03
N ARG A 123 6.34 3.49 -13.78
CA ARG A 123 7.75 3.21 -13.51
C ARG A 123 7.95 2.34 -12.24
N LEU A 124 7.17 2.58 -11.20
CA LEU A 124 7.24 1.75 -9.99
C LEU A 124 6.69 0.35 -10.28
N ASN A 125 5.47 0.28 -10.78
CA ASN A 125 4.71 -0.97 -10.90
C ASN A 125 5.31 -1.91 -11.94
N LEU A 126 5.54 -1.42 -13.15
CA LEU A 126 6.02 -2.23 -14.26
C LEU A 126 7.55 -2.30 -14.28
N GLY A 127 8.23 -1.17 -14.04
CA GLY A 127 9.68 -1.10 -14.15
C GLY A 127 10.46 -1.63 -12.95
N LYS A 128 10.00 -1.36 -11.71
CA LYS A 128 10.75 -1.74 -10.49
C LYS A 128 10.23 -3.00 -9.82
N LEU A 129 8.92 -3.22 -9.82
CA LEU A 129 8.32 -4.38 -9.18
C LEU A 129 8.23 -5.58 -10.12
N GLY A 130 8.28 -5.36 -11.43
CA GLY A 130 8.12 -6.43 -12.42
C GLY A 130 6.68 -6.94 -12.50
N ALA A 131 5.70 -6.13 -12.08
CA ALA A 131 4.30 -6.44 -12.26
C ALA A 131 3.88 -6.18 -13.71
N TYR A 132 2.77 -6.74 -14.14
CA TYR A 132 2.20 -6.51 -15.47
C TYR A 132 0.73 -6.07 -15.37
N ALA A 133 0.22 -5.44 -16.42
CA ALA A 133 -1.17 -5.05 -16.54
C ALA A 133 -1.72 -5.62 -17.85
N ASP A 134 -2.85 -6.32 -17.77
CA ASP A 134 -3.53 -6.96 -18.90
C ASP A 134 -4.98 -6.47 -19.08
N THR A 135 -5.46 -5.66 -18.17
CA THR A 135 -6.84 -5.19 -18.17
C THR A 135 -6.89 -3.69 -17.97
N TYR A 136 -7.67 -3.01 -18.82
CA TYR A 136 -7.96 -1.59 -18.73
C TYR A 136 -9.44 -1.40 -18.38
N TYR A 137 -9.69 -0.53 -17.42
CA TYR A 137 -11.04 -0.15 -17.00
C TYR A 137 -11.25 1.33 -17.28
N GLU A 138 -12.24 1.64 -18.10
CA GLU A 138 -12.73 3.02 -18.30
C GLU A 138 -13.53 3.43 -17.06
N ASP A 139 -13.30 4.64 -16.57
CA ASP A 139 -14.04 5.28 -15.48
C ASP A 139 -14.30 4.38 -14.24
N PHE A 140 -13.30 3.60 -13.83
CA PHE A 140 -13.41 2.55 -12.82
C PHE A 140 -14.01 3.01 -11.48
N TYR A 141 -13.71 4.23 -11.06
CA TYR A 141 -14.20 4.81 -9.80
C TYR A 141 -15.31 5.86 -10.00
N GLY A 142 -15.73 6.12 -11.25
CA GLY A 142 -16.69 7.17 -11.53
C GLY A 142 -16.15 8.57 -11.23
N VAL A 143 -16.93 9.40 -10.56
CA VAL A 143 -16.56 10.79 -10.28
C VAL A 143 -15.35 10.88 -9.39
N ARG A 144 -14.32 11.60 -9.82
CA ARG A 144 -13.14 11.94 -9.03
C ARG A 144 -13.32 13.26 -8.32
N THR A 145 -12.76 13.34 -7.14
CA THR A 145 -12.77 14.50 -6.25
C THR A 145 -11.34 14.88 -5.84
N GLY A 146 -11.17 15.91 -5.03
CA GLY A 146 -9.88 16.34 -4.52
C GLY A 146 -8.94 16.79 -5.64
N LEU A 147 -7.68 16.42 -5.57
CA LEU A 147 -6.61 16.80 -6.53
C LEU A 147 -6.85 16.28 -7.95
N TYR A 148 -7.74 15.33 -8.13
CA TYR A 148 -8.02 14.66 -9.41
C TYR A 148 -9.42 14.97 -9.94
N ALA A 149 -10.11 15.96 -9.37
CA ALA A 149 -11.45 16.37 -9.81
C ALA A 149 -11.49 16.70 -11.30
N GLY A 150 -12.48 16.15 -12.01
CA GLY A 150 -12.70 16.40 -13.44
C GLY A 150 -11.75 15.63 -14.38
N LEU A 151 -10.84 14.78 -13.85
CA LEU A 151 -10.03 13.88 -14.69
C LEU A 151 -10.71 12.52 -14.85
N PRO A 152 -10.51 11.82 -15.99
CA PRO A 152 -10.99 10.45 -16.17
C PRO A 152 -10.53 9.53 -15.02
N ALA A 153 -11.40 8.63 -14.61
CA ALA A 153 -11.09 7.66 -13.54
C ALA A 153 -10.60 6.31 -14.08
N ASP A 154 -10.00 6.32 -15.27
CA ASP A 154 -9.47 5.13 -15.94
C ASP A 154 -8.39 4.45 -15.12
N ARG A 155 -8.34 3.12 -15.19
CA ARG A 155 -7.39 2.31 -14.43
C ARG A 155 -6.80 1.19 -15.26
N LEU A 156 -5.51 0.97 -15.11
CA LEU A 156 -4.88 -0.30 -15.44
C LEU A 156 -4.95 -1.24 -14.22
N TYR A 157 -5.46 -2.45 -14.41
CA TYR A 157 -5.43 -3.50 -13.41
C TYR A 157 -4.12 -4.24 -13.46
N VAL A 158 -3.40 -4.23 -12.36
CA VAL A 158 -2.05 -4.78 -12.24
C VAL A 158 -2.08 -6.10 -11.51
N LYS A 159 -1.26 -7.02 -11.98
CA LYS A 159 -0.98 -8.32 -11.37
C LYS A 159 0.51 -8.43 -11.08
N TRP A 160 0.84 -8.79 -9.86
CA TRP A 160 2.19 -9.06 -9.41
C TRP A 160 2.27 -10.46 -8.85
N GLU A 161 2.74 -11.39 -9.67
CA GLU A 161 2.98 -12.77 -9.26
C GLU A 161 4.25 -12.83 -8.43
N LEU A 162 4.10 -13.17 -7.15
CA LEU A 162 5.15 -13.00 -6.16
C LEU A 162 6.24 -14.06 -6.21
N GLU A 163 5.93 -15.25 -6.72
CA GLU A 163 6.83 -16.39 -6.81
C GLU A 163 7.55 -16.52 -8.16
N HIS A 164 7.24 -15.63 -9.11
CA HIS A 164 7.83 -15.68 -10.44
C HIS A 164 9.30 -15.17 -10.42
N PRO A 165 10.25 -15.82 -11.15
CA PRO A 165 11.66 -15.42 -11.19
C PRO A 165 11.94 -13.96 -11.64
N GLY A 166 10.98 -13.32 -12.30
CA GLY A 166 11.02 -11.92 -12.72
C GLY A 166 10.56 -10.91 -11.65
N SER A 167 9.99 -11.35 -10.54
CA SER A 167 9.66 -10.48 -9.41
C SER A 167 10.95 -10.13 -8.67
N GLY A 168 11.52 -8.97 -9.01
CA GLY A 168 12.85 -8.50 -8.60
C GLY A 168 13.21 -8.68 -7.12
N SER A 169 14.49 -8.51 -6.79
CA SER A 169 15.00 -8.58 -5.42
C SER A 169 14.70 -7.29 -4.67
N ALA A 170 14.26 -7.40 -3.40
CA ALA A 170 14.08 -6.26 -2.53
C ALA A 170 15.39 -5.47 -2.35
N PRO A 171 15.39 -4.13 -2.42
CA PRO A 171 16.53 -3.35 -1.97
C PRO A 171 16.76 -3.62 -0.47
N ALA A 172 18.02 -3.79 -0.06
CA ALA A 172 18.41 -4.08 1.30
C ALA A 172 17.82 -3.03 2.28
N ALA A 173 16.78 -3.42 3.00
CA ALA A 173 16.22 -2.63 4.08
C ALA A 173 16.95 -2.99 5.37
N SER A 174 17.48 -1.98 6.10
CA SER A 174 18.07 -2.21 7.41
C SER A 174 16.95 -2.52 8.41
N SER A 175 16.67 -3.79 8.59
CA SER A 175 15.73 -4.27 9.61
C SER A 175 16.41 -4.25 10.98
N ARG A 176 16.16 -3.22 11.78
CA ARG A 176 16.30 -3.32 13.23
C ARG A 176 14.90 -3.26 13.83
N ARG A 177 14.48 -4.35 14.42
CA ARG A 177 13.27 -4.46 15.25
C ARG A 177 13.43 -3.54 16.46
N PRO A 178 12.50 -2.63 16.75
CA PRO A 178 12.54 -1.87 18.00
C PRO A 178 12.32 -2.84 19.18
N PRO A 179 12.92 -2.57 20.35
CA PRO A 179 12.69 -3.38 21.53
C PRO A 179 11.24 -3.29 21.98
N SER A 180 10.66 -4.43 22.37
CA SER A 180 9.33 -4.53 22.96
C SER A 180 9.23 -3.65 24.20
N PRO A 181 8.10 -2.92 24.42
CA PRO A 181 7.90 -2.22 25.68
C PRO A 181 7.85 -3.23 26.83
N ARG A 182 8.63 -2.98 27.86
CA ARG A 182 8.59 -3.77 29.10
C ARG A 182 7.22 -3.55 29.75
N ALA A 183 6.53 -4.64 30.09
CA ALA A 183 5.43 -4.58 31.01
C ALA A 183 5.93 -4.01 32.34
N SER A 184 5.32 -2.94 32.80
CA SER A 184 5.52 -2.42 34.15
C SER A 184 4.72 -3.24 35.15
N PRO A 185 5.22 -3.41 36.38
CA PRO A 185 4.64 -4.23 37.40
C PRO A 185 3.28 -3.77 37.90
#